data_66e6b3fe8268b6329da7304feee23aee
#
_entry.id   66e6b3fe8268b6329da7304feee23aee
#
_cell.length_a   1.000
_cell.length_b   1.000
_cell.length_c   1.000
_cell.angle_alpha   90.00
_cell.angle_beta   90.00
_cell.angle_gamma   90.00
#
_symmetry.space_group_name_H-M   'P 1'
#
loop_
_entity.id
_entity.type
_entity.pdbx_description
1 polymer ?
#
loop_
_entity_poly.entity_id
_entity_poly.type
_entity_poly.pdbx_seq_one_letter_code
_entity_poly.pdbx_strand_id
1 'polypeptide(L)'
;TKLQEAVDNAISGGNKYTEESWAAYQKALKDAEEVLADENADQAAVDAAVKALADAQAALKQAGLPYDDVTEGAWYYDAVAYNYYAGTMTGLKPDHFGPADTLVRAQFAAVLHKMNGEEKVEYTDKFPDVRESDWYKDPVLWAEANEIVTGYTDTKLFGPNDDVTREQMATMMYRYA
;
A
#
# COMPACT_ATOMS: atom_id res chain seq x y z
N THR A 1 15.24 -25.62 -10.63
CA THR A 1 14.16 -26.30 -11.40
C THR A 1 13.03 -25.33 -11.67
N LYS A 2 12.16 -25.60 -12.67
CA LYS A 2 10.97 -24.78 -12.95
C LYS A 2 10.03 -24.66 -11.74
N LEU A 3 9.90 -25.71 -10.94
CA LEU A 3 9.08 -25.69 -9.74
C LEU A 3 9.70 -24.77 -8.67
N GLN A 4 11.00 -24.83 -8.48
CA GLN A 4 11.70 -23.91 -7.56
C GLN A 4 11.49 -22.44 -7.97
N GLU A 5 11.68 -22.15 -9.25
CA GLU A 5 11.45 -20.79 -9.77
C GLU A 5 10.00 -20.31 -9.57
N ALA A 6 9.02 -21.21 -9.74
CA ALA A 6 7.61 -20.89 -9.52
C ALA A 6 7.30 -20.59 -8.05
N VAL A 7 7.90 -21.35 -7.13
CA VAL A 7 7.76 -21.12 -5.67
C VAL A 7 8.50 -19.86 -5.24
N ASP A 8 9.73 -19.64 -5.71
CA ASP A 8 10.53 -18.45 -5.39
C ASP A 8 9.87 -17.14 -5.87
N ASN A 9 9.10 -17.22 -6.97
CA ASN A 9 8.31 -16.10 -7.51
C ASN A 9 6.86 -16.08 -7.02
N ALA A 10 6.57 -16.70 -5.87
CA ALA A 10 5.21 -16.74 -5.33
C ALA A 10 4.64 -15.34 -5.10
N ILE A 11 3.36 -15.17 -5.46
CA ILE A 11 2.65 -13.90 -5.28
C ILE A 11 2.46 -13.61 -3.79
N SER A 12 2.73 -12.39 -3.38
CA SER A 12 2.47 -11.85 -2.04
C SER A 12 1.27 -10.88 -2.06
N GLY A 13 0.77 -10.51 -0.88
CA GLY A 13 -0.30 -9.51 -0.75
C GLY A 13 -1.69 -10.09 -0.98
N GLY A 14 -2.05 -11.10 -0.21
CA GLY A 14 -3.33 -11.81 -0.29
C GLY A 14 -4.58 -10.94 -0.11
N ASN A 15 -4.43 -9.79 0.55
CA ASN A 15 -5.50 -8.80 0.72
C ASN A 15 -6.02 -8.20 -0.61
N LYS A 16 -5.26 -8.36 -1.71
CA LYS A 16 -5.67 -7.93 -3.06
C LYS A 16 -6.68 -8.87 -3.73
N TYR A 17 -6.86 -10.05 -3.19
CA TYR A 17 -7.63 -11.11 -3.80
C TYR A 17 -8.80 -11.54 -2.93
N THR A 18 -9.83 -12.13 -3.53
CA THR A 18 -10.92 -12.72 -2.76
C THR A 18 -10.40 -13.85 -1.88
N GLU A 19 -10.94 -13.99 -0.69
CA GLU A 19 -10.52 -15.01 0.29
C GLU A 19 -10.49 -16.42 -0.33
N GLU A 20 -11.52 -16.76 -1.11
CA GLU A 20 -11.63 -18.06 -1.78
C GLU A 20 -10.49 -18.30 -2.77
N SER A 21 -10.22 -17.34 -3.68
CA SER A 21 -9.17 -17.50 -4.70
C SER A 21 -7.78 -17.48 -4.09
N TRP A 22 -7.57 -16.67 -3.05
CA TRP A 22 -6.32 -16.64 -2.31
C TRP A 22 -6.05 -17.93 -1.53
N ALA A 23 -7.04 -18.49 -0.85
CA ALA A 23 -6.90 -19.77 -0.15
C ALA A 23 -6.58 -20.92 -1.11
N ALA A 24 -7.19 -20.94 -2.30
CA ALA A 24 -6.88 -21.91 -3.34
C ALA A 24 -5.42 -21.79 -3.83
N TYR A 25 -4.95 -20.55 -4.05
CA TYR A 25 -3.57 -20.28 -4.44
C TYR A 25 -2.57 -20.71 -3.33
N GLN A 26 -2.83 -20.34 -2.08
CA GLN A 26 -1.97 -20.72 -0.95
C GLN A 26 -1.88 -22.25 -0.79
N LYS A 27 -3.00 -22.95 -1.01
CA LYS A 27 -2.99 -24.42 -1.00
C LYS A 27 -2.09 -24.98 -2.10
N ALA A 28 -2.22 -24.48 -3.33
CA ALA A 28 -1.40 -24.93 -4.45
C ALA A 28 0.10 -24.63 -4.23
N LEU A 29 0.42 -23.50 -3.61
CA LEU A 29 1.79 -23.14 -3.25
C LEU A 29 2.36 -24.11 -2.22
N LYS A 30 1.61 -24.40 -1.16
CA LYS A 30 2.02 -25.36 -0.15
C LYS A 30 2.21 -26.79 -0.72
N ASP A 31 1.27 -27.24 -1.56
CA ASP A 31 1.39 -28.53 -2.23
C ASP A 31 2.66 -28.58 -3.12
N ALA A 32 3.02 -27.48 -3.79
CA ALA A 32 4.23 -27.34 -4.58
C ALA A 32 5.52 -27.36 -3.73
N GLU A 33 5.52 -26.73 -2.57
CA GLU A 33 6.62 -26.75 -1.60
C GLU A 33 6.83 -28.19 -1.05
N GLU A 34 5.75 -28.92 -0.78
CA GLU A 34 5.81 -30.32 -0.34
C GLU A 34 6.43 -31.22 -1.41
N VAL A 35 6.08 -31.04 -2.68
CA VAL A 35 6.70 -31.78 -3.80
C VAL A 35 8.18 -31.44 -3.95
N LEU A 36 8.59 -30.17 -3.74
CA LEU A 36 9.99 -29.76 -3.76
C LEU A 36 10.82 -30.39 -2.64
N ALA A 37 10.20 -30.63 -1.49
CA ALA A 37 10.85 -31.22 -0.33
C ALA A 37 10.93 -32.77 -0.39
N ASP A 38 10.15 -33.40 -1.28
CA ASP A 38 10.16 -34.86 -1.45
C ASP A 38 11.28 -35.30 -2.39
N GLU A 39 12.35 -35.88 -1.84
CA GLU A 39 13.49 -36.41 -2.60
C GLU A 39 13.09 -37.54 -3.57
N ASN A 40 11.91 -38.18 -3.38
CA ASN A 40 11.39 -39.27 -4.21
C ASN A 40 10.36 -38.77 -5.25
N ALA A 41 10.07 -37.48 -5.31
CA ALA A 41 9.14 -36.95 -6.28
C ALA A 41 9.59 -37.24 -7.71
N ASP A 42 8.74 -37.88 -8.49
CA ASP A 42 9.00 -38.11 -9.90
C ASP A 42 8.72 -36.87 -10.74
N GLN A 43 9.16 -36.91 -12.01
CA GLN A 43 8.98 -35.77 -12.91
C GLN A 43 7.50 -35.44 -13.16
N ALA A 44 6.62 -36.45 -13.13
CA ALA A 44 5.19 -36.23 -13.32
C ALA A 44 4.57 -35.46 -12.15
N ALA A 45 4.98 -35.77 -10.92
CA ALA A 45 4.57 -35.01 -9.73
C ALA A 45 5.05 -33.54 -9.78
N VAL A 46 6.30 -33.33 -10.18
CA VAL A 46 6.88 -31.98 -10.37
C VAL A 46 6.10 -31.18 -11.43
N ASP A 47 5.85 -31.76 -12.59
CA ASP A 47 5.10 -31.11 -13.68
C ASP A 47 3.65 -30.80 -13.27
N ALA A 48 3.01 -31.70 -12.54
CA ALA A 48 1.66 -31.49 -11.99
C ALA A 48 1.62 -30.33 -10.98
N ALA A 49 2.61 -30.22 -10.10
CA ALA A 49 2.71 -29.15 -9.12
C ALA A 49 2.93 -27.78 -9.80
N VAL A 50 3.83 -27.70 -10.81
CA VAL A 50 4.03 -26.48 -11.61
C VAL A 50 2.71 -26.04 -12.25
N LYS A 51 1.99 -26.99 -12.88
CA LYS A 51 0.71 -26.69 -13.53
C LYS A 51 -0.35 -26.23 -12.53
N ALA A 52 -0.50 -26.92 -11.40
CA ALA A 52 -1.48 -26.58 -10.37
C ALA A 52 -1.24 -25.19 -9.79
N LEU A 53 0.02 -24.83 -9.52
CA LEU A 53 0.38 -23.51 -9.03
C LEU A 53 0.09 -22.41 -10.08
N ALA A 54 0.42 -22.67 -11.35
CA ALA A 54 0.13 -21.75 -12.44
C ALA A 54 -1.38 -21.57 -12.67
N ASP A 55 -2.16 -22.64 -12.63
CA ASP A 55 -3.63 -22.60 -12.75
C ASP A 55 -4.26 -21.83 -11.59
N ALA A 56 -3.80 -22.06 -10.36
CA ALA A 56 -4.29 -21.35 -9.19
C ALA A 56 -3.91 -19.85 -9.24
N GLN A 57 -2.73 -19.50 -9.73
CA GLN A 57 -2.30 -18.13 -9.95
C GLN A 57 -3.18 -17.43 -10.99
N ALA A 58 -3.49 -18.09 -12.11
CA ALA A 58 -4.36 -17.55 -13.15
C ALA A 58 -5.83 -17.40 -12.69
N ALA A 59 -6.24 -18.20 -11.69
CA ALA A 59 -7.58 -18.14 -11.11
C ALA A 59 -7.75 -17.11 -9.99
N LEU A 60 -6.69 -16.36 -9.63
CA LEU A 60 -6.78 -15.31 -8.63
C LEU A 60 -7.76 -14.21 -9.08
N LYS A 61 -8.72 -13.89 -8.22
CA LYS A 61 -9.72 -12.83 -8.43
C LYS A 61 -9.42 -11.68 -7.50
N GLN A 62 -9.33 -10.48 -8.03
CA GLN A 62 -9.18 -9.29 -7.19
C GLN A 62 -10.39 -9.13 -6.26
N ALA A 63 -10.13 -8.77 -5.02
CA ALA A 63 -11.16 -8.30 -4.10
C ALA A 63 -11.63 -6.91 -4.55
N GLY A 64 -12.91 -6.61 -4.36
CA GLY A 64 -13.41 -5.25 -4.58
C GLY A 64 -12.86 -4.26 -3.56
N LEU A 65 -12.90 -2.98 -3.90
CA LEU A 65 -12.62 -1.91 -2.94
C LEU A 65 -13.77 -1.76 -1.95
N PRO A 66 -13.50 -1.36 -0.69
CA PRO A 66 -14.55 -1.17 0.31
C PRO A 66 -15.32 0.14 0.16
N TYR A 67 -15.07 0.91 -0.90
CA TYR A 67 -15.56 2.27 -1.06
C TYR A 67 -16.78 2.34 -1.96
N ASP A 68 -17.90 2.87 -1.43
CA ASP A 68 -19.16 3.04 -2.16
C ASP A 68 -19.08 4.12 -3.26
N ASP A 69 -18.11 5.05 -3.13
CA ASP A 69 -17.90 6.18 -4.05
C ASP A 69 -16.83 5.93 -5.11
N VAL A 70 -16.26 4.72 -5.17
CA VAL A 70 -15.30 4.29 -6.19
C VAL A 70 -15.93 3.25 -7.11
N THR A 71 -16.39 3.71 -8.27
CA THR A 71 -17.07 2.85 -9.24
C THR A 71 -16.06 2.02 -10.04
N GLU A 72 -16.29 0.72 -10.13
CA GLU A 72 -15.52 -0.18 -11.00
C GLU A 72 -15.57 0.30 -12.45
N GLY A 73 -14.41 0.33 -13.12
CA GLY A 73 -14.27 0.84 -14.48
C GLY A 73 -14.13 2.36 -14.60
N ALA A 74 -14.21 3.13 -13.50
CA ALA A 74 -13.83 4.53 -13.52
C ALA A 74 -12.33 4.68 -13.86
N TRP A 75 -11.95 5.75 -14.54
CA TRP A 75 -10.57 5.98 -15.00
C TRP A 75 -9.52 5.97 -13.88
N TYR A 76 -9.94 6.23 -12.65
CA TYR A 76 -9.08 6.24 -11.45
C TYR A 76 -9.16 4.95 -10.63
N TYR A 77 -10.05 4.00 -10.99
CA TYR A 77 -10.30 2.79 -10.18
C TYR A 77 -9.02 2.00 -9.91
N ASP A 78 -8.25 1.69 -10.94
CA ASP A 78 -7.02 0.88 -10.81
C ASP A 78 -5.96 1.60 -9.96
N ALA A 79 -5.87 2.93 -10.07
CA ALA A 79 -4.96 3.73 -9.27
C ALA A 79 -5.37 3.74 -7.79
N VAL A 80 -6.67 3.85 -7.48
CA VAL A 80 -7.20 3.76 -6.11
C VAL A 80 -6.95 2.35 -5.56
N ALA A 81 -7.26 1.31 -6.33
CA ALA A 81 -7.04 -0.08 -5.92
C ALA A 81 -5.55 -0.36 -5.62
N TYR A 82 -4.66 0.09 -6.48
CA TYR A 82 -3.22 -0.05 -6.27
C TYR A 82 -2.78 0.59 -4.94
N ASN A 83 -3.15 1.84 -4.70
CA ASN A 83 -2.76 2.56 -3.49
C ASN A 83 -3.42 2.01 -2.23
N TYR A 84 -4.69 1.56 -2.31
CA TYR A 84 -5.39 0.91 -1.22
C TYR A 84 -4.68 -0.38 -0.79
N TYR A 85 -4.39 -1.28 -1.75
CA TYR A 85 -3.73 -2.56 -1.46
C TYR A 85 -2.25 -2.41 -1.08
N ALA A 86 -1.59 -1.35 -1.57
CA ALA A 86 -0.24 -0.99 -1.12
C ALA A 86 -0.22 -0.35 0.27
N GLY A 87 -1.39 0.05 0.81
CA GLY A 87 -1.50 0.75 2.08
C GLY A 87 -1.05 2.22 2.03
N THR A 88 -0.70 2.74 0.86
CA THR A 88 -0.18 4.12 0.69
C THR A 88 -1.26 5.18 0.77
N MET A 89 -2.45 4.90 0.21
CA MET A 89 -3.64 5.75 0.37
C MET A 89 -4.83 4.93 0.85
N THR A 90 -5.46 5.39 1.90
CA THR A 90 -6.72 4.85 2.40
C THR A 90 -7.83 5.89 2.25
N GLY A 91 -9.08 5.46 2.31
CA GLY A 91 -10.23 6.36 2.24
C GLY A 91 -10.28 7.36 3.41
N LEU A 92 -11.07 8.39 3.22
CA LEU A 92 -11.41 9.36 4.27
C LEU A 92 -12.23 8.72 5.39
N LYS A 93 -12.99 7.66 5.05
CA LYS A 93 -13.75 6.79 5.96
C LYS A 93 -13.62 5.35 5.47
N PRO A 94 -14.02 4.35 6.28
CA PRO A 94 -13.92 2.94 5.90
C PRO A 94 -14.63 2.58 4.59
N ASP A 95 -15.71 3.26 4.27
CA ASP A 95 -16.59 3.06 3.10
C ASP A 95 -16.54 4.22 2.08
N HIS A 96 -15.68 5.22 2.29
CA HIS A 96 -15.64 6.43 1.47
C HIS A 96 -14.21 6.86 1.17
N PHE A 97 -13.84 6.87 -0.10
CA PHE A 97 -12.49 7.27 -0.55
C PHE A 97 -12.35 8.78 -0.73
N GLY A 98 -13.36 9.44 -1.27
CA GLY A 98 -13.34 10.86 -1.63
C GLY A 98 -12.57 11.15 -2.92
N PRO A 99 -12.89 10.50 -4.06
CA PRO A 99 -12.06 10.63 -5.28
C PRO A 99 -12.07 12.03 -5.90
N ALA A 100 -13.04 12.86 -5.54
CA ALA A 100 -13.14 14.25 -6.01
C ALA A 100 -12.78 15.29 -4.94
N ASP A 101 -12.44 14.85 -3.73
CA ASP A 101 -12.10 15.75 -2.64
C ASP A 101 -10.67 16.28 -2.76
N THR A 102 -10.43 17.46 -2.21
CA THR A 102 -9.08 18.02 -2.15
C THR A 102 -8.25 17.31 -1.08
N LEU A 103 -6.95 17.24 -1.30
CA LEU A 103 -6.02 16.65 -0.36
C LEU A 103 -5.47 17.74 0.56
N VAL A 104 -5.54 17.54 1.88
CA VAL A 104 -4.90 18.45 2.83
C VAL A 104 -3.45 18.10 3.07
N ARG A 105 -2.67 19.05 3.58
CA ARG A 105 -1.21 18.92 3.77
C ARG A 105 -0.83 17.74 4.66
N ALA A 106 -1.58 17.48 5.73
CA ALA A 106 -1.33 16.33 6.60
C ALA A 106 -1.56 14.99 5.91
N GLN A 107 -2.59 14.90 5.05
CA GLN A 107 -2.85 13.69 4.27
C GLN A 107 -1.74 13.42 3.26
N PHE A 108 -1.21 14.46 2.60
CA PHE A 108 -0.12 14.26 1.66
C PHE A 108 1.18 13.85 2.36
N ALA A 109 1.51 14.44 3.52
CA ALA A 109 2.62 13.99 4.36
C ALA A 109 2.45 12.51 4.77
N ALA A 110 1.23 12.10 5.12
CA ALA A 110 0.93 10.70 5.47
C ALA A 110 1.13 9.73 4.30
N VAL A 111 0.77 10.11 3.07
CA VAL A 111 1.03 9.31 1.87
C VAL A 111 2.54 9.09 1.70
N LEU A 112 3.35 10.14 1.78
CA LEU A 112 4.81 10.04 1.64
C LEU A 112 5.43 9.19 2.77
N HIS A 113 4.96 9.37 4.00
CA HIS A 113 5.41 8.59 5.15
C HIS A 113 5.10 7.09 5.00
N LYS A 114 3.91 6.75 4.52
CA LYS A 114 3.52 5.37 4.21
C LYS A 114 4.35 4.77 3.08
N MET A 115 4.66 5.54 2.05
CA MET A 115 5.57 5.11 0.98
C MET A 115 6.98 4.81 1.50
N ASN A 116 7.41 5.47 2.59
CA ASN A 116 8.70 5.23 3.25
C ASN A 116 8.66 4.14 4.34
N GLY A 117 7.53 3.43 4.52
CA GLY A 117 7.42 2.33 5.49
C GLY A 117 7.00 2.75 6.89
N GLU A 118 6.40 3.92 7.08
CA GLU A 118 5.80 4.40 8.34
C GLU A 118 6.79 4.45 9.53
N GLU A 119 7.99 4.95 9.28
CA GLU A 119 9.02 5.10 10.31
C GLU A 119 8.49 5.94 11.48
N LYS A 120 8.61 5.41 12.68
CA LYS A 120 8.21 6.12 13.90
C LYS A 120 9.22 7.19 14.26
N VAL A 121 8.71 8.35 14.65
CA VAL A 121 9.52 9.48 15.11
C VAL A 121 9.12 9.87 16.52
N GLU A 122 10.10 10.36 17.30
CA GLU A 122 9.80 10.96 18.60
C GLU A 122 9.03 12.26 18.42
N TYR A 123 8.07 12.49 19.33
CA TYR A 123 7.34 13.76 19.31
C TYR A 123 8.26 14.92 19.67
N THR A 124 8.19 15.96 18.85
CA THR A 124 8.83 17.26 19.10
C THR A 124 7.79 18.36 18.95
N ASP A 125 7.92 19.41 19.74
CA ASP A 125 7.05 20.61 19.67
C ASP A 125 7.49 21.56 18.54
N LYS A 126 7.76 20.99 17.36
CA LYS A 126 8.26 21.71 16.19
C LYS A 126 7.24 22.65 15.61
N PHE A 127 5.99 22.19 15.52
CA PHE A 127 4.87 22.95 14.96
C PHE A 127 3.79 23.13 16.03
N PRO A 128 3.40 24.37 16.38
CA PRO A 128 2.41 24.62 17.45
C PRO A 128 1.01 24.04 17.17
N ASP A 129 0.71 23.73 15.89
CA ASP A 129 -0.54 23.16 15.43
C ASP A 129 -0.48 21.64 15.18
N VAL A 130 0.60 20.97 15.62
CA VAL A 130 0.76 19.51 15.57
C VAL A 130 0.93 19.00 17.00
N ARG A 131 -0.09 18.33 17.53
CA ARG A 131 -0.09 17.80 18.90
C ARG A 131 0.33 16.33 18.91
N GLU A 132 0.83 15.87 20.02
CA GLU A 132 1.20 14.45 20.23
C GLU A 132 0.02 13.48 20.00
N SER A 133 -1.22 13.92 20.27
CA SER A 133 -2.44 13.14 20.09
C SER A 133 -2.98 13.13 18.67
N ASP A 134 -2.44 13.93 17.76
CA ASP A 134 -2.96 14.05 16.40
C ASP A 134 -2.53 12.85 15.55
N TRP A 135 -3.45 12.34 14.72
CA TRP A 135 -3.20 11.18 13.86
C TRP A 135 -2.08 11.43 12.84
N TYR A 136 -1.87 12.67 12.47
CA TYR A 136 -0.84 13.10 11.51
C TYR A 136 0.50 13.46 12.16
N LYS A 137 0.65 13.29 13.48
CA LYS A 137 1.87 13.64 14.22
C LYS A 137 3.11 12.97 13.60
N ASP A 138 3.09 11.63 13.50
CA ASP A 138 4.24 10.88 13.00
C ASP A 138 4.59 11.26 11.54
N PRO A 139 3.64 11.25 10.58
CA PRO A 139 3.96 11.65 9.22
C PRO A 139 4.46 13.09 9.07
N VAL A 140 3.93 14.04 9.85
CA VAL A 140 4.36 15.44 9.75
C VAL A 140 5.76 15.63 10.33
N LEU A 141 6.04 15.06 11.50
CA LEU A 141 7.36 15.17 12.15
C LEU A 141 8.42 14.38 11.39
N TRP A 142 8.05 13.21 10.82
CA TRP A 142 8.94 12.48 9.92
C TRP A 142 9.29 13.31 8.67
N ALA A 143 8.31 13.91 8.03
CA ALA A 143 8.52 14.74 6.86
C ALA A 143 9.36 15.99 7.16
N GLU A 144 9.25 16.55 8.37
CA GLU A 144 10.10 17.65 8.84
C GLU A 144 11.53 17.18 9.10
N ALA A 145 11.71 16.08 9.81
CA ALA A 145 13.03 15.51 10.11
C ALA A 145 13.83 15.13 8.84
N ASN A 146 13.12 14.79 7.76
CA ASN A 146 13.70 14.50 6.44
C ASN A 146 13.72 15.72 5.50
N GLU A 147 13.48 16.92 6.02
CA GLU A 147 13.50 18.18 5.27
C GLU A 147 12.49 18.25 4.09
N ILE A 148 11.50 17.33 4.06
CA ILE A 148 10.45 17.30 3.05
C ILE A 148 9.49 18.49 3.24
N VAL A 149 9.19 18.83 4.51
CA VAL A 149 8.34 19.96 4.88
C VAL A 149 9.06 20.90 5.87
N THR A 150 8.75 22.19 5.79
CA THR A 150 9.35 23.20 6.68
C THR A 150 8.32 24.01 7.46
N GLY A 151 7.04 23.79 7.21
CA GLY A 151 5.95 24.64 7.70
C GLY A 151 5.94 26.01 7.04
N TYR A 152 5.06 26.88 7.51
CA TYR A 152 4.97 28.27 7.08
C TYR A 152 6.01 29.13 7.79
N THR A 153 6.74 29.93 7.03
CA THR A 153 7.88 30.71 7.55
C THR A 153 7.47 31.86 8.47
N ASP A 154 6.29 32.43 8.25
CA ASP A 154 5.72 33.57 8.98
C ASP A 154 5.06 33.14 10.30
N THR A 155 4.28 32.06 10.29
CA THR A 155 3.50 31.59 11.45
C THR A 155 4.18 30.50 12.25
N LYS A 156 5.14 29.79 11.66
CA LYS A 156 5.74 28.57 12.19
C LYS A 156 4.76 27.39 12.32
N LEU A 157 3.58 27.51 11.73
CA LEU A 157 2.58 26.44 11.67
C LEU A 157 2.90 25.48 10.54
N PHE A 158 2.45 24.23 10.69
CA PHE A 158 2.45 23.26 9.59
C PHE A 158 1.26 23.47 8.65
N GLY A 159 0.07 23.79 9.18
CA GLY A 159 -1.19 23.89 8.45
C GLY A 159 -1.75 22.53 8.06
N PRO A 160 -2.01 21.61 9.02
CA PRO A 160 -2.35 20.21 8.70
C PRO A 160 -3.65 20.07 7.89
N ASN A 161 -4.60 20.99 8.10
CA ASN A 161 -5.90 20.99 7.45
C ASN A 161 -5.99 21.93 6.23
N ASP A 162 -4.91 22.58 5.86
CA ASP A 162 -4.90 23.43 4.69
C ASP A 162 -4.77 22.58 3.42
N ASP A 163 -5.49 22.98 2.36
CA ASP A 163 -5.37 22.33 1.06
C ASP A 163 -3.92 22.43 0.54
N VAL A 164 -3.38 21.33 0.06
CA VAL A 164 -2.06 21.32 -0.55
C VAL A 164 -2.14 21.90 -1.97
N THR A 165 -1.38 22.95 -2.25
CA THR A 165 -1.28 23.52 -3.61
C THR A 165 -0.38 22.66 -4.50
N ARG A 166 -0.55 22.78 -5.82
CA ARG A 166 0.29 22.06 -6.79
C ARG A 166 1.79 22.34 -6.62
N GLU A 167 2.16 23.58 -6.32
CA GLU A 167 3.56 23.97 -6.06
C GLU A 167 4.10 23.36 -4.76
N GLN A 168 3.28 23.32 -3.70
CA GLN A 168 3.64 22.67 -2.45
C GLN A 168 3.82 21.17 -2.64
N MET A 169 2.86 20.51 -3.31
CA MET A 169 2.95 19.09 -3.64
C MET A 169 4.21 18.78 -4.44
N ALA A 170 4.49 19.54 -5.52
CA ALA A 170 5.68 19.33 -6.33
C ALA A 170 6.97 19.52 -5.53
N THR A 171 7.00 20.49 -4.59
CA THR A 171 8.16 20.73 -3.72
C THR A 171 8.37 19.59 -2.74
N MET A 172 7.29 19.10 -2.12
CA MET A 172 7.36 17.95 -1.18
C MET A 172 7.80 16.68 -1.90
N MET A 173 7.26 16.40 -3.10
CA MET A 173 7.69 15.25 -3.92
C MET A 173 9.16 15.35 -4.34
N TYR A 174 9.62 16.52 -4.75
CA TYR A 174 11.03 16.73 -5.13
C TYR A 174 11.99 16.50 -3.97
N ARG A 175 11.61 16.92 -2.76
CA ARG A 175 12.44 16.72 -1.56
C ARG A 175 12.39 15.28 -1.03
N TYR A 176 11.30 14.59 -1.32
CA TYR A 176 11.15 13.17 -0.97
C TYR A 176 11.98 12.25 -1.89
N ALA A 177 12.18 12.60 -3.17
CA ALA A 177 12.89 11.78 -4.17
C ALA A 177 14.40 11.74 -3.95
#